data_cdb185fdd1c68f5b278168a3b8ee1bb1
#
_entry.id   cdb185fdd1c68f5b278168a3b8ee1bb1
#
_cell.length_a   1.000
_cell.length_b   1.000
_cell.length_c   1.000
_cell.angle_alpha   90.00
_cell.angle_beta   90.00
_cell.angle_gamma   90.00
#
_symmetry.space_group_name_H-M   'P 1'
#
loop_
_entity.id
_entity.type
_entity.pdbx_description
1 polymer ?
#
loop_
_entity_poly.entity_id
_entity_poly.type
_entity_poly.pdbx_seq_one_letter_code
_entity_poly.pdbx_strand_id
1 'polypeptide(L)'
;MSGIYDDIALLRSRDDIISGSDSHSSTDDPRRTANVQVPITVAEPEGNARGGIVVLHEAREFTGPLLELMKSLATEGWTVVAPNLFHRVNGEPADEVFGDELFDDFDACFDWLTRRGVFPDCIGVLGFDHAGTAAFLVATNRPVGAAVSVAASGIIEPLTDQADALIRAAPNLQAPWLGLFGSDDPDTPPSQVDQLRDATARAAVASLVVTYPGLHHRADRSGPDEDYEHSDSQSRIFDWFDSNLR
;
A
#
# COMPACT_ATOMS: atom_id res chain seq x y z
N MET A 1 -16.99 -16.26 9.60
CA MET A 1 -17.09 -14.78 9.70
C MET A 1 -15.69 -14.26 9.64
N SER A 2 -15.34 -13.53 8.57
CA SER A 2 -14.06 -12.82 8.51
C SER A 2 -13.94 -11.92 9.73
N GLY A 3 -12.93 -12.18 10.59
CA GLY A 3 -12.71 -11.40 11.81
C GLY A 3 -11.90 -10.15 11.48
N ILE A 4 -12.33 -8.97 11.99
CA ILE A 4 -11.47 -7.80 12.06
C ILE A 4 -10.98 -7.65 13.50
N TYR A 5 -9.69 -7.39 13.67
CA TYR A 5 -9.06 -7.17 14.97
C TYR A 5 -7.81 -6.29 14.82
N ASP A 6 -7.39 -5.70 15.92
CA ASP A 6 -6.17 -4.91 16.00
C ASP A 6 -5.01 -5.79 16.48
N ASP A 7 -3.82 -5.56 15.93
CA ASP A 7 -2.57 -6.23 16.28
C ASP A 7 -1.40 -5.22 16.20
N ILE A 8 -0.19 -5.69 16.44
CA ILE A 8 1.03 -4.90 16.37
C ILE A 8 2.00 -5.57 15.41
N ALA A 9 2.42 -4.86 14.37
CA ALA A 9 3.55 -5.22 13.53
C ALA A 9 4.84 -4.65 14.12
N LEU A 10 5.96 -5.35 13.93
CA LEU A 10 7.26 -4.94 14.44
C LEU A 10 8.18 -4.59 13.27
N LEU A 11 8.63 -3.35 13.22
CA LEU A 11 9.68 -2.95 12.31
C LEU A 11 11.02 -3.51 12.80
N ARG A 12 11.72 -4.28 11.97
CA ARG A 12 13.07 -4.76 12.28
C ARG A 12 14.09 -3.65 12.04
N SER A 13 15.03 -3.50 12.97
CA SER A 13 16.21 -2.68 12.72
C SER A 13 16.99 -3.26 11.53
N ARG A 14 17.49 -2.40 10.62
CA ARG A 14 18.34 -2.82 9.49
C ARG A 14 19.57 -3.63 9.91
N ASP A 15 20.02 -3.47 11.16
CA ASP A 15 21.17 -4.22 11.72
C ASP A 15 20.85 -5.69 11.98
N ASP A 16 19.57 -6.06 12.18
CA ASP A 16 19.17 -7.47 12.41
C ASP A 16 19.17 -8.30 11.12
N ILE A 17 19.13 -7.67 9.95
CA ILE A 17 19.14 -8.34 8.64
C ILE A 17 20.56 -8.78 8.26
N ILE A 18 21.59 -8.10 8.77
CA ILE A 18 23.01 -8.34 8.43
C ILE A 18 23.66 -9.37 9.38
N SER A 19 23.10 -9.60 10.56
CA SER A 19 23.67 -10.47 11.61
C SER A 19 23.18 -11.92 11.58
N GLY A 20 22.74 -12.43 10.45
CA GLY A 20 22.38 -13.85 10.23
C GLY A 20 23.57 -14.82 10.20
N SER A 21 24.81 -14.44 10.58
CA SER A 21 25.96 -15.34 10.73
C SER A 21 26.92 -14.84 11.79
N ASP A 22 27.02 -15.67 12.87
CA ASP A 22 28.15 -15.81 13.82
C ASP A 22 28.48 -14.70 14.85
N SER A 23 28.08 -15.01 16.09
CA SER A 23 28.83 -15.04 17.35
C SER A 23 29.59 -13.81 17.87
N HIS A 24 29.23 -13.49 19.11
CA HIS A 24 30.04 -12.94 20.19
C HIS A 24 30.77 -11.60 19.99
N SER A 25 30.13 -10.54 20.39
CA SER A 25 30.79 -9.59 21.29
C SER A 25 29.74 -8.72 22.01
N SER A 26 29.80 -8.79 23.32
CA SER A 26 29.05 -8.03 24.30
C SER A 26 29.35 -6.54 24.22
N THR A 27 28.33 -5.73 24.01
CA THR A 27 28.17 -4.43 24.67
C THR A 27 26.67 -4.09 24.62
N ASP A 28 26.01 -4.28 25.77
CA ASP A 28 24.63 -3.86 26.05
C ASP A 28 24.53 -2.33 25.94
N ASP A 29 24.06 -1.82 24.81
CA ASP A 29 23.47 -0.50 24.71
C ASP A 29 21.95 -0.68 24.69
N PRO A 30 21.23 -0.34 25.79
CA PRO A 30 19.77 -0.51 25.88
C PRO A 30 18.98 0.39 24.93
N ARG A 31 19.64 1.22 24.09
CA ARG A 31 19.01 2.06 23.07
C ARG A 31 18.98 1.40 21.69
N ARG A 32 19.59 0.22 21.54
CA ARG A 32 19.86 -0.42 20.23
C ARG A 32 18.80 -1.37 19.72
N THR A 33 17.74 -1.67 20.50
CA THR A 33 16.72 -2.67 20.14
C THR A 33 15.30 -2.25 20.52
N ALA A 34 14.94 -0.99 20.34
CA ALA A 34 13.52 -0.66 20.36
C ALA A 34 12.96 -1.01 18.97
N ASN A 35 12.45 -2.22 18.79
CA ASN A 35 11.58 -2.53 17.67
C ASN A 35 10.45 -1.51 17.66
N VAL A 36 10.39 -0.70 16.60
CA VAL A 36 9.28 0.24 16.44
C VAL A 36 8.01 -0.59 16.29
N GLN A 37 7.04 -0.34 17.16
CA GLN A 37 5.74 -1.00 17.13
C GLN A 37 4.81 -0.19 16.22
N VAL A 38 4.26 -0.83 15.22
CA VAL A 38 3.29 -0.26 14.29
C VAL A 38 1.94 -0.88 14.60
N PRO A 39 0.98 -0.12 15.14
CA PRO A 39 -0.39 -0.58 15.31
C PRO A 39 -1.02 -0.87 13.95
N ILE A 40 -1.64 -2.03 13.80
CA ILE A 40 -2.27 -2.48 12.57
C ILE A 40 -3.68 -2.96 12.83
N THR A 41 -4.56 -2.77 11.86
CA THR A 41 -5.85 -3.45 11.81
C THR A 41 -5.79 -4.56 10.78
N VAL A 42 -6.29 -5.72 11.13
CA VAL A 42 -6.22 -6.96 10.34
C VAL A 42 -7.62 -7.45 10.01
N ALA A 43 -7.85 -7.84 8.78
CA ALA A 43 -9.02 -8.62 8.37
C ALA A 43 -8.55 -9.97 7.84
N GLU A 44 -9.03 -11.07 8.44
CA GLU A 44 -8.66 -12.43 8.05
C GLU A 44 -9.81 -13.13 7.30
N PRO A 45 -9.48 -13.95 6.28
CA PRO A 45 -10.47 -14.76 5.58
C PRO A 45 -11.01 -15.88 6.44
N GLU A 46 -12.14 -16.46 6.05
CA GLU A 46 -12.59 -17.74 6.59
C GLU A 46 -11.72 -18.88 6.01
N GLY A 47 -10.86 -19.44 6.83
CA GLY A 47 -9.97 -20.54 6.43
C GLY A 47 -8.54 -20.09 6.12
N ASN A 48 -7.84 -20.85 5.27
CA ASN A 48 -6.46 -20.54 4.92
C ASN A 48 -6.38 -19.34 3.97
N ALA A 49 -5.54 -18.38 4.30
CA ALA A 49 -5.26 -17.26 3.41
C ALA A 49 -4.53 -17.74 2.15
N ARG A 50 -4.92 -17.21 0.99
CA ARG A 50 -4.26 -17.43 -0.31
C ARG A 50 -3.09 -16.47 -0.55
N GLY A 51 -2.99 -15.40 0.26
CA GLY A 51 -1.98 -14.37 0.21
C GLY A 51 -2.28 -13.26 1.20
N GLY A 52 -1.58 -12.13 1.06
CA GLY A 52 -1.75 -10.96 1.91
C GLY A 52 -1.89 -9.67 1.10
N ILE A 53 -2.61 -8.70 1.62
CA ILE A 53 -2.71 -7.35 1.04
C ILE A 53 -2.42 -6.33 2.14
N VAL A 54 -1.43 -5.45 1.90
CA VAL A 54 -1.20 -4.27 2.73
C VAL A 54 -2.00 -3.11 2.15
N VAL A 55 -2.88 -2.51 2.95
CA VAL A 55 -3.68 -1.35 2.56
C VAL A 55 -3.10 -0.11 3.21
N LEU A 56 -2.59 0.81 2.39
CA LEU A 56 -2.05 2.10 2.79
C LEU A 56 -3.11 3.18 2.58
N HIS A 57 -3.39 3.97 3.61
CA HIS A 57 -4.46 4.97 3.59
C HIS A 57 -4.11 6.17 4.48
N GLU A 58 -4.73 7.31 4.19
CA GLU A 58 -4.53 8.55 4.96
C GLU A 58 -5.64 8.82 5.99
N ALA A 59 -6.47 7.84 6.28
CA ALA A 59 -7.50 7.99 7.30
C ALA A 59 -6.88 7.91 8.70
N ARG A 60 -7.16 8.91 9.55
CA ARG A 60 -6.74 8.91 10.97
C ARG A 60 -7.46 7.86 11.80
N GLU A 61 -8.67 7.54 11.39
CA GLU A 61 -9.50 6.52 12.01
C GLU A 61 -9.94 5.53 10.93
N PHE A 62 -10.01 4.27 11.28
CA PHE A 62 -10.54 3.24 10.40
C PHE A 62 -12.05 3.44 10.25
N THR A 63 -12.46 4.06 9.15
CA THR A 63 -13.86 4.33 8.84
C THR A 63 -14.60 3.09 8.32
N GLY A 64 -15.95 3.14 8.33
CA GLY A 64 -16.78 2.05 7.82
C GLY A 64 -16.39 1.59 6.41
N PRO A 65 -16.27 2.49 5.42
CA PRO A 65 -15.90 2.11 4.05
C PRO A 65 -14.55 1.40 3.93
N LEU A 66 -13.52 1.85 4.64
CA LEU A 66 -12.21 1.20 4.65
C LEU A 66 -12.28 -0.20 5.27
N LEU A 67 -12.98 -0.34 6.40
CA LEU A 67 -13.19 -1.64 7.04
C LEU A 67 -14.02 -2.59 6.16
N GLU A 68 -14.99 -2.07 5.41
CA GLU A 68 -15.77 -2.87 4.47
C GLU A 68 -14.93 -3.32 3.27
N LEU A 69 -14.06 -2.47 2.73
CA LEU A 69 -13.09 -2.85 1.70
C LEU A 69 -12.17 -3.97 2.21
N MET A 70 -11.60 -3.81 3.41
CA MET A 70 -10.75 -4.85 4.01
C MET A 70 -11.50 -6.18 4.19
N LYS A 71 -12.76 -6.13 4.63
CA LYS A 71 -13.62 -7.33 4.75
C LYS A 71 -13.88 -7.96 3.39
N SER A 72 -14.16 -7.16 2.37
CA SER A 72 -14.43 -7.65 1.02
C SER A 72 -13.20 -8.38 0.46
N LEU A 73 -12.01 -7.80 0.60
CA LEU A 73 -10.75 -8.45 0.24
C LEU A 73 -10.51 -9.73 1.05
N ALA A 74 -10.82 -9.73 2.35
CA ALA A 74 -10.70 -10.92 3.18
C ALA A 74 -11.70 -12.01 2.77
N THR A 75 -12.90 -11.64 2.32
CA THR A 75 -13.89 -12.59 1.81
C THR A 75 -13.40 -13.30 0.53
N GLU A 76 -12.59 -12.60 -0.29
CA GLU A 76 -11.92 -13.19 -1.46
C GLU A 76 -10.72 -14.09 -1.10
N GLY A 77 -10.37 -14.17 0.17
CA GLY A 77 -9.36 -15.11 0.67
C GLY A 77 -7.99 -14.51 0.99
N TRP A 78 -7.83 -13.19 1.04
CA TRP A 78 -6.57 -12.55 1.45
C TRP A 78 -6.58 -12.18 2.93
N THR A 79 -5.44 -12.29 3.60
CA THR A 79 -5.20 -11.59 4.87
C THR A 79 -4.91 -10.13 4.57
N VAL A 80 -5.73 -9.23 5.06
CA VAL A 80 -5.61 -7.80 4.79
C VAL A 80 -5.09 -7.09 6.02
N VAL A 81 -4.04 -6.29 5.85
CA VAL A 81 -3.39 -5.56 6.94
C VAL A 81 -3.31 -4.08 6.58
N ALA A 82 -3.76 -3.22 7.48
CA ALA A 82 -3.66 -1.78 7.31
C ALA A 82 -2.94 -1.15 8.52
N PRO A 83 -1.80 -0.46 8.33
CA PRO A 83 -1.11 0.23 9.40
C PRO A 83 -1.86 1.50 9.81
N ASN A 84 -1.83 1.85 11.09
CA ASN A 84 -2.22 3.19 11.54
C ASN A 84 -1.07 4.16 11.26
N LEU A 85 -1.08 4.81 10.11
CA LEU A 85 0.00 5.70 9.66
C LEU A 85 0.21 6.94 10.55
N PHE A 86 -0.76 7.25 11.42
CA PHE A 86 -0.69 8.38 12.35
C PHE A 86 -0.26 8.00 13.78
N HIS A 87 0.23 6.77 13.99
CA HIS A 87 0.57 6.28 15.34
C HIS A 87 1.75 7.02 15.99
N ARG A 88 2.60 7.68 15.20
CA ARG A 88 3.77 8.43 15.71
C ARG A 88 3.46 9.88 16.08
N VAL A 89 2.28 10.37 15.75
CA VAL A 89 1.92 11.79 15.96
C VAL A 89 1.55 12.03 17.42
N ASN A 90 2.47 12.63 18.15
CA ASN A 90 2.25 13.12 19.50
C ASN A 90 1.85 14.61 19.46
N GLY A 91 0.55 14.92 19.30
CA GLY A 91 -0.02 16.23 19.68
C GLY A 91 -0.52 17.13 18.54
N GLU A 92 0.24 17.45 17.50
CA GLU A 92 -0.25 18.19 16.33
C GLU A 92 -0.50 17.21 15.17
N PRO A 93 -1.59 17.35 14.41
CA PRO A 93 -1.83 16.50 13.27
C PRO A 93 -0.74 16.77 12.22
N ALA A 94 0.07 15.77 11.90
CA ALA A 94 0.85 15.83 10.67
C ALA A 94 -0.13 15.92 9.50
N ASP A 95 0.02 16.93 8.66
CA ASP A 95 -0.83 17.10 7.49
C ASP A 95 -0.41 16.16 6.36
N GLU A 96 0.78 15.55 6.46
CA GLU A 96 1.36 14.65 5.46
C GLU A 96 1.72 13.30 6.08
N VAL A 97 1.28 12.24 5.45
CA VAL A 97 1.57 10.84 5.81
C VAL A 97 2.73 10.29 4.98
N PHE A 98 3.01 10.93 3.82
CA PHE A 98 4.01 10.48 2.89
C PHE A 98 5.44 10.78 3.36
N GLY A 99 6.30 9.76 3.41
CA GLY A 99 7.69 9.88 3.83
C GLY A 99 8.28 8.53 4.23
N ASP A 100 9.51 8.54 4.74
CA ASP A 100 10.23 7.32 5.15
C ASP A 100 9.44 6.48 6.14
N GLU A 101 8.71 7.11 7.05
CA GLU A 101 7.91 6.43 8.07
C GLU A 101 6.77 5.59 7.47
N LEU A 102 6.17 6.02 6.35
CA LEU A 102 5.16 5.24 5.65
C LEU A 102 5.75 3.96 5.06
N PHE A 103 6.95 4.06 4.49
CA PHE A 103 7.65 2.88 3.96
C PHE A 103 8.08 1.93 5.08
N ASP A 104 8.50 2.45 6.22
CA ASP A 104 8.79 1.65 7.42
C ASP A 104 7.54 0.92 7.92
N ASP A 105 6.38 1.57 7.93
CA ASP A 105 5.11 0.97 8.32
C ASP A 105 4.66 -0.11 7.33
N PHE A 106 4.87 0.13 6.03
CA PHE A 106 4.68 -0.91 5.02
C PHE A 106 5.60 -2.12 5.28
N ASP A 107 6.90 -1.89 5.49
CA ASP A 107 7.88 -2.94 5.73
C ASP A 107 7.53 -3.75 7.00
N ALA A 108 7.01 -3.12 8.04
CA ALA A 108 6.51 -3.81 9.25
C ALA A 108 5.30 -4.71 8.93
N CYS A 109 4.34 -4.24 8.14
CA CYS A 109 3.18 -5.03 7.70
C CYS A 109 3.61 -6.20 6.80
N PHE A 110 4.53 -5.97 5.87
CA PHE A 110 5.09 -6.99 4.99
C PHE A 110 5.78 -8.10 5.81
N ASP A 111 6.61 -7.73 6.78
CA ASP A 111 7.26 -8.64 7.71
C ASP A 111 6.24 -9.41 8.59
N TRP A 112 5.16 -8.76 9.00
CA TRP A 112 4.10 -9.39 9.77
C TRP A 112 3.39 -10.49 8.97
N LEU A 113 3.11 -10.25 7.68
CA LEU A 113 2.54 -11.24 6.76
C LEU A 113 3.51 -12.40 6.49
N THR A 114 4.76 -12.11 6.20
CA THR A 114 5.77 -13.13 5.87
C THR A 114 6.05 -14.06 7.05
N ARG A 115 6.03 -13.55 8.29
CA ARG A 115 6.16 -14.39 9.50
C ARG A 115 4.97 -15.32 9.70
N ARG A 116 3.81 -15.02 9.11
CA ARG A 116 2.62 -15.88 9.08
C ARG A 116 2.62 -16.87 7.91
N GLY A 117 3.71 -16.92 7.15
CA GLY A 117 3.91 -17.86 6.07
C GLY A 117 3.39 -17.40 4.70
N VAL A 118 3.02 -16.12 4.56
CA VAL A 118 2.68 -15.54 3.26
C VAL A 118 3.98 -15.30 2.48
N PHE A 119 4.08 -15.84 1.27
CA PHE A 119 5.24 -15.61 0.41
C PHE A 119 5.25 -14.19 -0.15
N PRO A 120 6.42 -13.56 -0.36
CA PRO A 120 6.53 -12.21 -0.88
C PRO A 120 5.77 -11.95 -2.18
N ASP A 121 5.81 -12.88 -3.12
CA ASP A 121 5.10 -12.83 -4.41
C ASP A 121 3.58 -13.03 -4.29
N CYS A 122 3.10 -13.44 -3.10
CA CYS A 122 1.68 -13.51 -2.75
C CYS A 122 1.23 -12.30 -1.91
N ILE A 123 2.08 -11.27 -1.73
CA ILE A 123 1.73 -10.04 -1.02
C ILE A 123 1.48 -8.91 -2.02
N GLY A 124 0.29 -8.33 -1.95
CA GLY A 124 -0.08 -7.12 -2.69
C GLY A 124 -0.01 -5.87 -1.83
N VAL A 125 0.07 -4.71 -2.49
CA VAL A 125 -0.08 -3.41 -1.84
C VAL A 125 -1.17 -2.61 -2.56
N LEU A 126 -2.07 -2.02 -1.79
CA LEU A 126 -3.13 -1.12 -2.25
C LEU A 126 -2.96 0.21 -1.54
N GLY A 127 -2.92 1.31 -2.27
CA GLY A 127 -2.81 2.65 -1.69
C GLY A 127 -3.74 3.66 -2.34
N PHE A 128 -4.10 4.69 -1.56
CA PHE A 128 -5.00 5.77 -1.96
C PHE A 128 -4.30 7.11 -1.79
N ASP A 129 -4.51 8.04 -2.71
CA ASP A 129 -3.92 9.39 -2.71
C ASP A 129 -2.37 9.36 -2.58
N HIS A 130 -1.76 10.04 -1.62
CA HIS A 130 -0.31 9.99 -1.37
C HIS A 130 0.16 8.58 -0.98
N ALA A 131 -0.66 7.82 -0.25
CA ALA A 131 -0.38 6.41 0.01
C ALA A 131 -0.49 5.55 -1.26
N GLY A 132 -1.26 5.98 -2.27
CA GLY A 132 -1.25 5.41 -3.62
C GLY A 132 0.08 5.62 -4.33
N THR A 133 0.70 6.79 -4.16
CA THR A 133 2.07 7.07 -4.61
C THR A 133 3.08 6.14 -3.92
N ALA A 134 2.93 5.94 -2.61
CA ALA A 134 3.77 5.00 -1.87
C ALA A 134 3.61 3.56 -2.37
N ALA A 135 2.38 3.11 -2.64
CA ALA A 135 2.12 1.78 -3.20
C ALA A 135 2.83 1.57 -4.56
N PHE A 136 2.84 2.59 -5.42
CA PHE A 136 3.60 2.57 -6.66
C PHE A 136 5.11 2.44 -6.41
N LEU A 137 5.67 3.27 -5.52
CA LEU A 137 7.10 3.26 -5.21
C LEU A 137 7.52 1.96 -4.52
N VAL A 138 6.67 1.36 -3.68
CA VAL A 138 6.89 0.01 -3.13
C VAL A 138 7.08 -1.00 -4.26
N ALA A 139 6.25 -0.96 -5.31
CA ALA A 139 6.37 -1.86 -6.45
C ALA A 139 7.66 -1.67 -7.27
N THR A 140 8.40 -0.59 -7.08
CA THR A 140 9.69 -0.36 -7.76
C THR A 140 10.89 -0.92 -6.99
N ASN A 141 10.76 -1.20 -5.68
CA ASN A 141 11.92 -1.50 -4.83
C ASN A 141 11.67 -2.53 -3.71
N ARG A 142 10.45 -3.12 -3.62
CA ARG A 142 10.12 -4.20 -2.68
C ARG A 142 9.64 -5.44 -3.45
N PRO A 143 9.89 -6.63 -2.92
CA PRO A 143 9.51 -7.89 -3.56
C PRO A 143 8.02 -8.21 -3.33
N VAL A 144 7.12 -7.37 -3.85
CA VAL A 144 5.67 -7.61 -3.80
C VAL A 144 5.18 -8.28 -5.08
N GLY A 145 4.08 -9.03 -5.00
CA GLY A 145 3.49 -9.72 -6.14
C GLY A 145 2.68 -8.81 -7.06
N ALA A 146 2.05 -7.77 -6.51
CA ALA A 146 1.27 -6.79 -7.26
C ALA A 146 1.07 -5.50 -6.48
N ALA A 147 0.83 -4.40 -7.20
CA ALA A 147 0.47 -3.12 -6.58
C ALA A 147 -0.73 -2.48 -7.27
N VAL A 148 -1.52 -1.77 -6.48
CA VAL A 148 -2.64 -0.94 -6.95
C VAL A 148 -2.56 0.44 -6.33
N SER A 149 -2.70 1.46 -7.14
CA SER A 149 -2.76 2.85 -6.72
C SER A 149 -4.06 3.49 -7.18
N VAL A 150 -4.77 4.13 -6.24
CA VAL A 150 -5.97 4.92 -6.52
C VAL A 150 -5.63 6.38 -6.32
N ALA A 151 -5.83 7.20 -7.34
CA ALA A 151 -5.58 8.65 -7.35
C ALA A 151 -4.14 9.03 -6.90
N ALA A 152 -3.12 8.25 -7.28
CA ALA A 152 -1.74 8.51 -6.90
C ALA A 152 -1.24 9.84 -7.45
N SER A 153 -0.89 10.76 -6.57
CA SER A 153 -0.31 12.07 -6.90
C SER A 153 1.22 11.99 -7.07
N GLY A 154 1.89 13.12 -7.28
CA GLY A 154 3.35 13.11 -7.45
C GLY A 154 3.81 12.53 -8.79
N ILE A 155 2.98 12.64 -9.83
CA ILE A 155 3.25 12.03 -11.15
C ILE A 155 4.47 12.68 -11.81
N ILE A 156 4.49 13.99 -11.95
CA ILE A 156 5.55 14.75 -12.64
C ILE A 156 6.58 15.27 -11.66
N GLU A 157 6.11 15.82 -10.54
CA GLU A 157 6.94 16.33 -9.45
C GLU A 157 6.82 15.40 -8.25
N PRO A 158 7.93 15.10 -7.54
CA PRO A 158 7.87 14.20 -6.39
C PRO A 158 7.13 14.86 -5.22
N LEU A 159 6.50 14.06 -4.37
CA LEU A 159 5.83 14.56 -3.17
C LEU A 159 6.82 15.10 -2.12
N THR A 160 8.03 14.57 -2.10
CA THR A 160 9.11 14.99 -1.22
C THR A 160 10.44 14.99 -1.96
N ASP A 161 11.45 15.71 -1.46
CA ASP A 161 12.81 15.75 -2.03
C ASP A 161 13.51 14.35 -2.02
N GLN A 162 13.01 13.42 -1.20
CA GLN A 162 13.60 12.09 -1.03
C GLN A 162 12.93 11.03 -1.90
N ALA A 163 11.79 11.33 -2.50
CA ALA A 163 11.05 10.41 -3.37
C ALA A 163 11.25 10.75 -4.85
N ASP A 164 11.16 9.76 -5.71
CA ASP A 164 11.11 9.99 -7.14
C ASP A 164 9.68 10.33 -7.59
N ALA A 165 9.55 11.23 -8.57
CA ALA A 165 8.29 11.38 -9.31
C ALA A 165 7.92 10.08 -10.02
N LEU A 166 6.63 9.75 -10.07
CA LEU A 166 6.17 8.45 -10.58
C LEU A 166 6.65 8.17 -12.01
N ILE A 167 6.68 9.17 -12.90
CA ILE A 167 7.18 9.01 -14.28
C ILE A 167 8.67 8.64 -14.34
N ARG A 168 9.48 9.05 -13.36
CA ARG A 168 10.89 8.70 -13.27
C ARG A 168 11.09 7.31 -12.67
N ALA A 169 10.27 6.95 -11.71
CA ALA A 169 10.30 5.64 -11.06
C ALA A 169 9.69 4.53 -11.92
N ALA A 170 8.76 4.85 -12.82
CA ALA A 170 7.99 3.91 -13.62
C ALA A 170 8.81 2.85 -14.38
N PRO A 171 9.96 3.16 -15.02
CA PRO A 171 10.77 2.15 -15.69
C PRO A 171 11.36 1.09 -14.73
N ASN A 172 11.38 1.37 -13.43
CA ASN A 172 11.93 0.47 -12.40
C ASN A 172 10.87 -0.42 -11.74
N LEU A 173 9.63 -0.41 -12.22
CA LEU A 173 8.59 -1.31 -11.71
C LEU A 173 9.06 -2.76 -11.79
N GLN A 174 8.99 -3.46 -10.66
CA GLN A 174 9.36 -4.88 -10.50
C GLN A 174 8.12 -5.77 -10.32
N ALA A 175 6.99 -5.19 -9.92
CA ALA A 175 5.72 -5.88 -9.75
C ALA A 175 4.66 -5.31 -10.72
N PRO A 176 3.70 -6.13 -11.17
CA PRO A 176 2.53 -5.67 -11.91
C PRO A 176 1.80 -4.55 -11.17
N TRP A 177 1.45 -3.47 -11.90
CA TRP A 177 0.84 -2.29 -11.30
C TRP A 177 -0.44 -1.86 -12.02
N LEU A 178 -1.49 -1.59 -11.22
CA LEU A 178 -2.76 -0.99 -11.65
C LEU A 178 -2.87 0.42 -11.08
N GLY A 179 -3.09 1.41 -11.94
CA GLY A 179 -3.40 2.79 -11.57
C GLY A 179 -4.85 3.15 -11.93
N LEU A 180 -5.61 3.63 -10.94
CA LEU A 180 -6.99 4.08 -11.08
C LEU A 180 -7.04 5.59 -10.81
N PHE A 181 -7.57 6.37 -11.74
CA PHE A 181 -7.55 7.84 -11.67
C PHE A 181 -8.92 8.43 -12.01
N GLY A 182 -9.26 9.56 -11.40
CA GLY A 182 -10.38 10.40 -11.81
C GLY A 182 -9.99 11.31 -12.97
N SER A 183 -10.85 11.46 -13.99
CA SER A 183 -10.59 12.35 -15.11
C SER A 183 -10.79 13.83 -14.78
N ASP A 184 -11.49 14.13 -13.72
CA ASP A 184 -11.82 15.47 -13.20
C ASP A 184 -11.02 15.84 -11.95
N ASP A 185 -10.08 14.99 -11.56
CA ASP A 185 -9.21 15.18 -10.41
C ASP A 185 -8.17 16.29 -10.70
N PRO A 186 -8.17 17.41 -9.94
CA PRO A 186 -7.21 18.47 -10.13
C PRO A 186 -5.77 18.10 -9.76
N ASP A 187 -5.58 17.13 -8.84
CA ASP A 187 -4.26 16.71 -8.35
C ASP A 187 -3.60 15.70 -9.28
N THR A 188 -4.41 15.03 -10.12
CA THR A 188 -3.94 14.09 -11.15
C THR A 188 -4.50 14.43 -12.53
N PRO A 189 -4.11 15.57 -13.15
CA PRO A 189 -4.64 16.00 -14.43
C PRO A 189 -4.47 14.93 -15.52
N PRO A 190 -5.44 14.77 -16.43
CA PRO A 190 -5.40 13.73 -17.48
C PRO A 190 -4.11 13.70 -18.29
N SER A 191 -3.51 14.86 -18.57
CA SER A 191 -2.25 14.94 -19.30
C SER A 191 -1.06 14.35 -18.55
N GLN A 192 -1.06 14.39 -17.21
CA GLN A 192 -0.04 13.76 -16.38
C GLN A 192 -0.28 12.25 -16.29
N VAL A 193 -1.53 11.84 -16.15
CA VAL A 193 -1.93 10.42 -16.16
C VAL A 193 -1.54 9.74 -17.48
N ASP A 194 -1.72 10.41 -18.61
CA ASP A 194 -1.28 9.91 -19.92
C ASP A 194 0.26 9.75 -20.00
N GLN A 195 1.02 10.70 -19.46
CA GLN A 195 2.48 10.59 -19.38
C GLN A 195 2.91 9.42 -18.47
N LEU A 196 2.22 9.21 -17.35
CA LEU A 196 2.48 8.06 -16.47
C LEU A 196 2.17 6.74 -17.16
N ARG A 197 1.06 6.66 -17.91
CA ARG A 197 0.71 5.49 -18.74
C ARG A 197 1.82 5.16 -19.73
N ASP A 198 2.34 6.17 -20.44
CA ASP A 198 3.43 6.00 -21.39
C ASP A 198 4.75 5.60 -20.69
N ALA A 199 4.99 6.09 -19.48
CA ALA A 199 6.18 5.75 -18.72
C ALA A 199 6.13 4.31 -18.21
N THR A 200 4.99 3.87 -17.63
CA THR A 200 4.81 2.50 -17.13
C THR A 200 4.79 1.46 -18.24
N ALA A 201 4.35 1.81 -19.45
CA ALA A 201 4.41 0.93 -20.62
C ALA A 201 5.84 0.52 -21.03
N ARG A 202 6.86 1.20 -20.48
CA ARG A 202 8.29 0.87 -20.70
C ARG A 202 8.85 -0.07 -19.66
N ALA A 203 8.11 -0.36 -18.59
CA ALA A 203 8.51 -1.32 -17.57
C ALA A 203 8.51 -2.75 -18.11
N ALA A 204 9.28 -3.62 -17.48
CA ALA A 204 9.35 -5.04 -17.86
C ALA A 204 8.15 -5.87 -17.33
N VAL A 205 7.27 -5.27 -16.55
CA VAL A 205 6.11 -5.89 -15.90
C VAL A 205 4.81 -5.33 -16.46
N ALA A 206 3.71 -6.04 -16.25
CA ALA A 206 2.40 -5.57 -16.67
C ALA A 206 2.00 -4.29 -15.94
N SER A 207 1.45 -3.33 -16.66
CA SER A 207 0.85 -2.13 -16.10
C SER A 207 -0.46 -1.80 -16.79
N LEU A 208 -1.43 -1.30 -16.03
CA LEU A 208 -2.71 -0.85 -16.52
C LEU A 208 -3.09 0.47 -15.86
N VAL A 209 -3.45 1.45 -16.67
CA VAL A 209 -3.97 2.73 -16.19
C VAL A 209 -5.41 2.89 -16.66
N VAL A 210 -6.33 3.02 -15.73
CA VAL A 210 -7.76 3.22 -15.98
C VAL A 210 -8.18 4.58 -15.46
N THR A 211 -8.98 5.32 -16.25
CA THR A 211 -9.48 6.62 -15.89
C THR A 211 -11.01 6.58 -15.84
N TYR A 212 -11.59 7.13 -14.79
CA TYR A 212 -13.02 7.20 -14.58
C TYR A 212 -13.51 8.66 -14.58
N PRO A 213 -14.64 8.98 -15.20
CA PRO A 213 -15.30 10.25 -14.95
C PRO A 213 -15.87 10.26 -13.53
N GLY A 214 -15.38 11.11 -12.64
CA GLY A 214 -15.90 11.26 -11.29
C GLY A 214 -15.38 10.32 -10.21
N LEU A 215 -14.27 9.60 -10.45
CA LEU A 215 -13.60 8.85 -9.38
C LEU A 215 -12.93 9.85 -8.43
N HIS A 216 -13.59 10.13 -7.30
CA HIS A 216 -13.06 11.01 -6.27
C HIS A 216 -12.00 10.31 -5.40
N HIS A 217 -11.08 11.09 -4.87
CA HIS A 217 -9.84 10.78 -4.20
C HIS A 217 -9.88 9.81 -3.01
N ARG A 218 -11.02 9.47 -2.47
CA ARG A 218 -11.04 8.81 -1.16
C ARG A 218 -11.96 7.61 -1.16
N ALA A 219 -11.43 6.45 -0.83
CA ALA A 219 -12.17 5.22 -0.57
C ALA A 219 -13.22 5.35 0.56
N ASP A 220 -13.14 6.43 1.35
CA ASP A 220 -14.04 6.73 2.47
C ASP A 220 -15.18 7.70 2.10
N ARG A 221 -15.28 8.17 0.84
CA ARG A 221 -16.35 9.05 0.38
C ARG A 221 -17.18 8.36 -0.70
N SER A 222 -18.35 7.92 -0.33
CA SER A 222 -19.37 7.47 -1.27
C SER A 222 -20.38 8.62 -1.49
N GLY A 223 -20.56 9.04 -2.72
CA GLY A 223 -21.64 9.91 -3.15
C GLY A 223 -22.79 9.11 -3.77
N PRO A 224 -24.03 9.64 -3.79
CA PRO A 224 -25.20 8.91 -4.31
C PRO A 224 -25.18 8.64 -5.82
N ASP A 225 -24.28 9.25 -6.59
CA ASP A 225 -24.15 9.08 -8.05
C ASP A 225 -22.94 8.22 -8.47
N GLU A 226 -22.19 7.62 -7.52
CA GLU A 226 -20.88 6.99 -7.73
C GLU A 226 -20.92 5.45 -7.71
N ASP A 227 -22.11 4.85 -7.66
CA ASP A 227 -22.24 3.40 -7.42
C ASP A 227 -21.60 2.53 -8.53
N TYR A 228 -21.59 3.00 -9.78
CA TYR A 228 -21.06 2.21 -10.90
C TYR A 228 -19.52 2.27 -11.00
N GLU A 229 -18.95 3.46 -10.99
CA GLU A 229 -17.49 3.66 -11.06
C GLU A 229 -16.79 3.07 -9.84
N HIS A 230 -17.40 3.19 -8.67
CA HIS A 230 -16.91 2.58 -7.45
C HIS A 230 -16.98 1.05 -7.52
N SER A 231 -18.06 0.47 -8.01
CA SER A 231 -18.20 -0.99 -8.18
C SER A 231 -17.23 -1.54 -9.22
N ASP A 232 -17.03 -0.86 -10.36
CA ASP A 232 -16.07 -1.28 -11.39
C ASP A 232 -14.64 -1.16 -10.90
N SER A 233 -14.30 -0.06 -10.19
CA SER A 233 -12.95 0.14 -9.64
C SER A 233 -12.60 -0.94 -8.60
N GLN A 234 -13.53 -1.29 -7.71
CA GLN A 234 -13.35 -2.40 -6.77
C GLN A 234 -13.16 -3.74 -7.48
N SER A 235 -14.00 -4.02 -8.48
CA SER A 235 -13.87 -5.26 -9.26
C SER A 235 -12.51 -5.36 -9.93
N ARG A 236 -11.98 -4.25 -10.48
CA ARG A 236 -10.64 -4.23 -11.08
C ARG A 236 -9.51 -4.44 -10.07
N ILE A 237 -9.66 -3.89 -8.86
CA ILE A 237 -8.71 -4.15 -7.76
C ILE A 237 -8.66 -5.65 -7.45
N PHE A 238 -9.83 -6.29 -7.29
CA PHE A 238 -9.92 -7.71 -7.00
C PHE A 238 -9.37 -8.56 -8.14
N ASP A 239 -9.77 -8.30 -9.37
CA ASP A 239 -9.30 -9.01 -10.57
C ASP A 239 -7.78 -8.86 -10.74
N TRP A 240 -7.23 -7.67 -10.42
CA TRP A 240 -5.79 -7.44 -10.51
C TRP A 240 -5.00 -8.28 -9.52
N PHE A 241 -5.43 -8.29 -8.25
CA PHE A 241 -4.79 -9.13 -7.24
C PHE A 241 -5.01 -10.61 -7.53
N ASP A 242 -6.21 -11.02 -7.93
CA ASP A 242 -6.49 -12.42 -8.28
C ASP A 242 -5.62 -12.94 -9.43
N SER A 243 -5.34 -12.08 -10.39
CA SER A 243 -4.53 -12.43 -11.56
C SER A 243 -3.03 -12.48 -11.29
N ASN A 244 -2.52 -11.69 -10.33
CA ASN A 244 -1.09 -11.45 -10.14
C ASN A 244 -0.51 -12.01 -8.84
N LEU A 245 -1.31 -12.24 -7.79
CA LEU A 245 -0.86 -12.85 -6.53
C LEU A 245 -1.02 -14.37 -6.61
N ARG A 246 0.07 -15.10 -6.75
CA ARG A 246 0.06 -16.57 -6.93
C ARG A 246 1.15 -17.26 -6.13
#